data_d793861f8670ca07be5568ba3ef86a2f
#
_entry.id   d793861f8670ca07be5568ba3ef86a2f
#
_cell.length_a   1.000
_cell.length_b   1.000
_cell.length_c   1.000
_cell.angle_alpha   90.00
_cell.angle_beta   90.00
_cell.angle_gamma   90.00
#
_symmetry.space_group_name_H-M   'P 1'
#
loop_
_entity.id
_entity.type
_entity.pdbx_description
1 polymer ?
#
loop_
_entity_poly.entity_id
_entity_poly.type
_entity_poly.pdbx_seq_one_letter_code
_entity_poly.pdbx_strand_id
1 'polypeptide(L)'
;MKLKEFYREIGSSYADVTARLGNEEFVRHFVLLFKDDKSFDELKESLEKGLAADAFRAAHTLKGVAANLGFSALYENAAEITEALRGGDLNAAAALFPALEEKYSKVIAAAEGL
;
A
#
# COMPACT_ATOMS: atom_id res chain seq x y z
N MET A 1 10.61 -1.93 -17.57
CA MET A 1 9.52 -0.92 -17.64
C MET A 1 10.03 0.42 -17.08
N LYS A 2 9.62 1.50 -17.68
CA LYS A 2 9.95 2.84 -17.17
C LYS A 2 9.05 3.18 -15.98
N LEU A 3 9.56 4.00 -15.07
CA LEU A 3 8.80 4.41 -13.88
C LEU A 3 7.48 5.08 -14.24
N LYS A 4 7.47 5.92 -15.27
CA LYS A 4 6.24 6.57 -15.73
C LYS A 4 5.19 5.57 -16.18
N GLU A 5 5.60 4.49 -16.85
CA GLU A 5 4.71 3.42 -17.28
C GLU A 5 4.16 2.65 -16.06
N PHE A 6 5.01 2.42 -15.06
CA PHE A 6 4.60 1.78 -13.82
C PHE A 6 3.45 2.56 -13.16
N TYR A 7 3.60 3.87 -13.00
CA TYR A 7 2.56 4.69 -12.37
C TYR A 7 1.27 4.71 -13.20
N ARG A 8 1.39 4.73 -14.53
CA ARG A 8 0.22 4.64 -15.40
C ARG A 8 -0.50 3.30 -15.20
N GLU A 9 0.25 2.22 -15.13
CA GLU A 9 -0.31 0.88 -14.98
C GLU A 9 -1.09 0.70 -13.69
N ILE A 10 -0.62 1.27 -12.59
CA ILE A 10 -1.33 1.22 -11.31
C ILE A 10 -2.36 2.34 -11.13
N GLY A 11 -2.56 3.17 -12.14
CA GLY A 11 -3.56 4.24 -12.11
C GLY A 11 -3.21 5.41 -11.20
N SER A 12 -1.93 5.69 -11.00
CA SER A 12 -1.46 6.75 -10.12
C SER A 12 -0.67 7.81 -10.89
N SER A 13 -0.41 8.96 -10.25
CA SER A 13 0.22 10.10 -10.89
C SER A 13 1.73 10.11 -10.73
N TYR A 14 2.44 9.84 -11.82
CA TYR A 14 3.89 9.97 -11.89
C TYR A 14 4.32 11.41 -11.58
N ALA A 15 3.60 12.40 -12.13
CA ALA A 15 3.94 13.81 -11.92
C ALA A 15 3.87 14.21 -10.44
N ASP A 16 2.83 13.75 -9.73
CA ASP A 16 2.64 14.09 -8.33
C ASP A 16 3.75 13.50 -7.45
N VAL A 17 4.09 12.22 -7.67
CA VAL A 17 5.11 11.57 -6.85
C VAL A 17 6.50 12.14 -7.11
N THR A 18 6.85 12.42 -8.36
CA THR A 18 8.16 13.01 -8.69
C THR A 18 8.28 14.44 -8.20
N ALA A 19 7.20 15.22 -8.25
CA ALA A 19 7.19 16.57 -7.69
C ALA A 19 7.42 16.55 -6.17
N ARG A 20 6.81 15.59 -5.48
CA ARG A 20 6.90 15.50 -4.01
C ARG A 20 8.23 14.92 -3.55
N LEU A 21 8.74 13.87 -4.20
CA LEU A 21 9.94 13.17 -3.76
C LEU A 21 11.23 13.64 -4.45
N GLY A 22 11.11 14.49 -5.45
CA GLY A 22 12.24 15.20 -6.05
C GLY A 22 12.75 14.63 -7.36
N ASN A 23 13.15 13.37 -7.46
CA ASN A 23 13.67 12.84 -8.71
C ASN A 23 13.26 11.38 -8.94
N GLU A 24 13.34 10.98 -10.20
CA GLU A 24 12.89 9.68 -10.65
C GLU A 24 13.69 8.51 -10.08
N GLU A 25 15.01 8.66 -9.96
CA GLU A 25 15.85 7.59 -9.42
C GLU A 25 15.53 7.31 -7.96
N PHE A 26 15.28 8.36 -7.21
CA PHE A 26 14.89 8.28 -5.81
C PHE A 26 13.55 7.55 -5.67
N VAL A 27 12.57 7.93 -6.49
CA VAL A 27 11.25 7.27 -6.48
C VAL A 27 11.39 5.80 -6.87
N ARG A 28 12.13 5.50 -7.92
CA ARG A 28 12.36 4.11 -8.36
C ARG A 28 12.95 3.27 -7.24
N HIS A 29 13.94 3.80 -6.55
CA HIS A 29 14.59 3.11 -5.43
C HIS A 29 13.56 2.72 -4.36
N PHE A 30 12.70 3.66 -3.96
CA PHE A 30 11.70 3.39 -2.93
C PHE A 30 10.59 2.47 -3.42
N VAL A 31 10.19 2.54 -4.69
CA VAL A 31 9.23 1.58 -5.25
C VAL A 31 9.80 0.16 -5.19
N LEU A 32 11.07 0.00 -5.54
CA LEU A 32 11.72 -1.31 -5.47
C LEU A 32 11.83 -1.82 -4.03
N LEU A 33 12.12 -0.93 -3.08
CA LEU A 33 12.15 -1.29 -1.67
C LEU A 33 10.77 -1.72 -1.15
N PHE A 34 9.71 -1.20 -1.73
CA PHE A 34 8.35 -1.57 -1.33
C PHE A 34 8.10 -3.07 -1.48
N LYS A 35 8.76 -3.74 -2.41
CA LYS A 35 8.62 -5.19 -2.58
C LYS A 35 9.08 -5.97 -1.35
N ASP A 36 9.96 -5.37 -0.54
CA ASP A 36 10.49 -5.98 0.69
C ASP A 36 9.77 -5.47 1.94
N ASP A 37 8.81 -4.57 1.80
CA ASP A 37 8.04 -4.04 2.92
C ASP A 37 7.14 -5.11 3.50
N LYS A 38 7.14 -5.24 4.81
CA LYS A 38 6.44 -6.32 5.53
C LYS A 38 5.03 -5.94 5.99
N SER A 39 4.60 -4.69 5.80
CA SER A 39 3.34 -4.20 6.36
C SER A 39 2.13 -4.97 5.87
N PHE A 40 2.09 -5.32 4.58
CA PHE A 40 0.97 -6.08 4.04
C PHE A 40 0.88 -7.46 4.67
N ASP A 41 2.00 -8.17 4.74
CA ASP A 41 2.02 -9.53 5.32
C ASP A 41 1.68 -9.51 6.80
N GLU A 42 2.16 -8.51 7.53
CA GLU A 42 1.84 -8.32 8.94
C GLU A 42 0.35 -8.04 9.14
N LEU A 43 -0.24 -7.21 8.27
CA LEU A 43 -1.66 -6.92 8.31
C LEU A 43 -2.49 -8.19 8.08
N LYS A 44 -2.15 -8.96 7.04
CA LYS A 44 -2.84 -10.18 6.70
C LYS A 44 -2.79 -11.17 7.86
N GLU A 45 -1.61 -11.41 8.40
CA GLU A 45 -1.41 -12.33 9.52
C GLU A 45 -2.17 -11.88 10.77
N SER A 46 -2.10 -10.59 11.09
CA SER A 46 -2.78 -10.04 12.28
C SER A 46 -4.30 -10.16 12.15
N LEU A 47 -4.86 -9.94 10.96
CA LEU A 47 -6.30 -10.12 10.74
C LEU A 47 -6.70 -11.59 10.91
N GLU A 48 -5.90 -12.51 10.37
CA GLU A 48 -6.16 -13.95 10.49
C GLU A 48 -6.14 -14.40 11.94
N LYS A 49 -5.26 -13.82 12.76
CA LYS A 49 -5.11 -14.17 14.17
C LYS A 49 -6.02 -13.35 15.09
N GLY A 50 -6.76 -12.39 14.57
CA GLY A 50 -7.65 -11.55 15.37
C GLY A 50 -6.91 -10.57 16.28
N LEU A 51 -5.73 -10.14 15.91
CA LEU A 51 -4.87 -9.23 16.68
C LEU A 51 -5.13 -7.78 16.23
N ALA A 52 -6.15 -7.15 16.81
CA ALA A 52 -6.62 -5.83 16.38
C ALA A 52 -5.53 -4.74 16.45
N ALA A 53 -4.78 -4.67 17.54
CA ALA A 53 -3.75 -3.65 17.70
C ALA A 53 -2.61 -3.81 16.71
N ASP A 54 -2.17 -5.04 16.47
CA ASP A 54 -1.12 -5.34 15.49
C ASP A 54 -1.59 -5.05 14.07
N ALA A 55 -2.83 -5.43 13.77
CA ALA A 55 -3.43 -5.15 12.46
C ALA A 55 -3.53 -3.64 12.23
N PHE A 56 -3.93 -2.87 13.24
CA PHE A 56 -4.00 -1.41 13.13
C PHE A 56 -2.63 -0.82 12.79
N ARG A 57 -1.59 -1.22 13.51
CA ARG A 57 -0.24 -0.70 13.25
C ARG A 57 0.23 -1.03 11.84
N ALA A 58 -0.01 -2.25 11.39
CA ALA A 58 0.38 -2.67 10.04
C ALA A 58 -0.38 -1.89 8.96
N ALA A 59 -1.69 -1.73 9.12
CA ALA A 59 -2.51 -0.96 8.18
C ALA A 59 -2.09 0.51 8.13
N HIS A 60 -1.82 1.09 9.29
CA HIS A 60 -1.39 2.50 9.39
C HIS A 60 -0.04 2.69 8.70
N THR A 61 0.90 1.77 8.91
CA THR A 61 2.21 1.82 8.23
C THR A 61 2.05 1.69 6.73
N LEU A 62 1.26 0.73 6.27
CA LEU A 62 1.01 0.52 4.84
C LEU A 62 0.37 1.76 4.20
N LYS A 63 -0.60 2.36 4.90
CA LYS A 63 -1.23 3.61 4.47
C LYS A 63 -0.20 4.70 4.25
N GLY A 64 0.72 4.88 5.21
CA GLY A 64 1.77 5.90 5.14
C GLY A 64 2.71 5.68 3.98
N VAL A 65 3.15 4.45 3.75
CA VAL A 65 4.04 4.10 2.64
C VAL A 65 3.34 4.35 1.30
N ALA A 66 2.08 3.91 1.18
CA ALA A 66 1.30 4.11 -0.04
C ALA A 66 1.10 5.60 -0.34
N ALA A 67 0.86 6.41 0.69
CA ALA A 67 0.74 7.86 0.52
C ALA A 67 2.03 8.47 -0.01
N ASN A 68 3.17 8.12 0.59
CA ASN A 68 4.47 8.66 0.19
C ASN A 68 4.83 8.30 -1.24
N LEU A 69 4.55 7.08 -1.65
CA LEU A 69 4.89 6.60 -2.99
C LEU A 69 3.81 6.90 -4.03
N GLY A 70 2.70 7.51 -3.62
CA GLY A 70 1.64 7.89 -4.54
C GLY A 70 0.82 6.72 -5.07
N PHE A 71 0.72 5.64 -4.30
CA PHE A 71 -0.10 4.49 -4.65
C PHE A 71 -1.54 4.75 -4.22
N SER A 72 -2.24 5.58 -4.99
CA SER A 72 -3.53 6.17 -4.59
C SER A 72 -4.61 5.14 -4.26
N ALA A 73 -4.80 4.14 -5.09
CA ALA A 73 -5.82 3.12 -4.85
C ALA A 73 -5.51 2.28 -3.62
N LEU A 74 -4.24 1.88 -3.47
CA LEU A 74 -3.79 1.13 -2.29
C LEU A 74 -3.94 1.97 -1.03
N TYR A 75 -3.61 3.24 -1.11
CA TYR A 75 -3.77 4.19 -0.01
C TYR A 75 -5.23 4.24 0.48
N GLU A 76 -6.17 4.36 -0.45
CA GLU A 76 -7.59 4.46 -0.10
C GLU A 76 -8.07 3.22 0.65
N ASN A 77 -7.71 2.04 0.15
CA ASN A 77 -8.08 0.78 0.83
C ASN A 77 -7.41 0.66 2.19
N ALA A 78 -6.13 1.01 2.29
CA ALA A 78 -5.40 0.96 3.56
C ALA A 78 -5.98 1.95 4.58
N ALA A 79 -6.39 3.13 4.11
CA ALA A 79 -7.02 4.14 4.98
C ALA A 79 -8.36 3.64 5.55
N GLU A 80 -9.19 3.01 4.72
CA GLU A 80 -10.46 2.46 5.18
C GLU A 80 -10.26 1.37 6.24
N ILE A 81 -9.32 0.46 5.99
CA ILE A 81 -8.99 -0.61 6.95
C ILE A 81 -8.44 -0.02 8.24
N THR A 82 -7.57 0.99 8.14
CA THR A 82 -7.01 1.66 9.31
C THR A 82 -8.12 2.25 10.17
N GLU A 83 -9.12 2.90 9.56
CA GLU A 83 -10.23 3.49 10.33
C GLU A 83 -11.12 2.43 10.96
N ALA A 84 -11.40 1.32 10.27
CA ALA A 84 -12.14 0.21 10.84
C ALA A 84 -11.44 -0.34 12.09
N LEU A 85 -10.10 -0.51 11.99
CA LEU A 85 -9.29 -1.04 13.09
C LEU A 85 -9.12 -0.03 14.23
N ARG A 86 -9.14 1.27 13.91
CA ARG A 86 -9.12 2.32 14.95
C ARG A 86 -10.31 2.17 15.88
N GLY A 87 -11.46 1.80 15.33
CA GLY A 87 -12.66 1.50 16.11
C GLY A 87 -12.71 0.08 16.67
N GLY A 88 -11.69 -0.73 16.44
CA GLY A 88 -11.65 -2.12 16.91
C GLY A 88 -12.51 -3.09 16.12
N ASP A 89 -12.97 -2.71 14.93
CA ASP A 89 -13.88 -3.54 14.13
C ASP A 89 -13.11 -4.48 13.20
N LEU A 90 -12.73 -5.64 13.75
CA LEU A 90 -12.02 -6.67 13.00
C LEU A 90 -12.86 -7.24 11.84
N ASN A 91 -14.17 -7.35 12.04
CA ASN A 91 -15.04 -7.90 10.99
C ASN A 91 -15.12 -6.96 9.79
N ALA A 92 -15.23 -5.65 10.02
CA ALA A 92 -15.20 -4.67 8.95
C ALA A 92 -13.87 -4.67 8.22
N ALA A 93 -12.76 -4.73 8.96
CA ALA A 93 -11.41 -4.78 8.38
C ALA A 93 -11.24 -6.02 7.51
N ALA A 94 -11.68 -7.19 7.99
CA ALA A 94 -11.61 -8.44 7.24
C ALA A 94 -12.42 -8.35 5.94
N ALA A 95 -13.58 -7.71 5.98
CA ALA A 95 -14.43 -7.54 4.80
C ALA A 95 -13.78 -6.61 3.75
N LEU A 96 -13.00 -5.64 4.21
CA LEU A 96 -12.30 -4.68 3.33
C LEU A 96 -10.99 -5.23 2.77
N PHE A 97 -10.42 -6.26 3.40
CA PHE A 97 -9.10 -6.76 3.06
C PHE A 97 -8.97 -7.27 1.62
N PRO A 98 -9.93 -8.01 1.04
CA PRO A 98 -9.78 -8.50 -0.34
C PRO A 98 -9.54 -7.39 -1.36
N ALA A 99 -10.18 -6.24 -1.22
CA ALA A 99 -9.98 -5.10 -2.12
C ALA A 99 -8.55 -4.55 -1.98
N LEU A 100 -8.05 -4.45 -0.75
CA LEU A 100 -6.68 -4.03 -0.50
C LEU A 100 -5.68 -5.01 -1.11
N GLU A 101 -5.90 -6.30 -0.93
CA GLU A 101 -5.02 -7.35 -1.47
C GLU A 101 -4.94 -7.26 -2.99
N GLU A 102 -6.06 -7.00 -3.66
CA GLU A 102 -6.09 -6.82 -5.11
C GLU A 102 -5.20 -5.65 -5.54
N LYS A 103 -5.32 -4.51 -4.87
CA LYS A 103 -4.52 -3.32 -5.18
C LYS A 103 -3.04 -3.53 -4.87
N TYR A 104 -2.75 -4.18 -3.76
CA TYR A 104 -1.39 -4.52 -3.37
C TYR A 104 -0.74 -5.43 -4.41
N SER A 105 -1.43 -6.49 -4.81
CA SER A 105 -0.92 -7.45 -5.79
C SER A 105 -0.65 -6.78 -7.13
N LYS A 106 -1.49 -5.84 -7.53
CA LYS A 106 -1.32 -5.08 -8.77
C LYS A 106 -0.05 -4.24 -8.72
N VAL A 107 0.21 -3.57 -7.59
CA VAL A 107 1.43 -2.77 -7.42
C VAL A 107 2.67 -3.66 -7.48
N ILE A 108 2.65 -4.78 -6.75
CA ILE A 108 3.79 -5.70 -6.73
C ILE A 108 4.06 -6.28 -8.12
N ALA A 109 3.02 -6.72 -8.83
CA ALA A 109 3.17 -7.26 -10.18
C ALA A 109 3.77 -6.23 -11.14
N ALA A 110 3.30 -4.97 -11.07
CA ALA A 110 3.85 -3.90 -11.89
C ALA A 110 5.31 -3.59 -11.52
N ALA A 111 5.63 -3.60 -10.23
CA ALA A 111 6.99 -3.34 -9.75
C ALA A 111 7.99 -4.41 -10.19
N GLU A 112 7.53 -5.64 -10.40
CA GLU A 112 8.39 -6.72 -10.93
C GLU A 112 8.97 -6.34 -12.31
N GLY A 113 8.28 -5.50 -13.07
CA GLY A 113 8.73 -5.05 -14.39
C GLY A 113 9.73 -3.89 -14.34
N LEU A 114 9.97 -3.32 -13.18
CA LEU A 114 10.96 -2.29 -13.02
C LEU A 114 12.36 -2.88 -12.89
#